data_61615359a173a5d03e352b9c5ce7d04a
#
_entry.id   61615359a173a5d03e352b9c5ce7d04a
#
_cell.length_a   1.000
_cell.length_b   1.000
_cell.length_c   1.000
_cell.angle_alpha   90.00
_cell.angle_beta   90.00
_cell.angle_gamma   90.00
#
_symmetry.space_group_name_H-M   'P 1'
#
loop_
_entity.id
_entity.type
_entity.pdbx_description
1 polymer ?
#
loop_
_entity_poly.entity_id
_entity_poly.type
_entity_poly.pdbx_seq_one_letter_code
_entity_poly.pdbx_strand_id
1 'polypeptide(L)'
;MESVRLLVLVLALLWSPGASGLRFIGDLRMDLSAVIRRVDRSFLSVTVDASLAAEEKFMSLLSSAKVRTLAKALSPSFLRFGGTRQDFMEFSPQRSHQDSGSTEDESCDQLELPSWLENQLKKAWTKQQLTLMREDLHRKYRRVKFTEDTVDLLNSFSVCSGMDLIFGLNALLRTDDNIWNSSNAGSLLQYCESRRYRMSWELGNEPNSYEKKAGVRVDGLQLGRDFSRLREMMSQSEFYRGAGLFGPDVGQPRDRRVDLLEGFLKTGSEAVDAITWHHYYVNGRDTSLEDFLDPEVLDSLALKTKEVLEKVRLVSPEKPVWLGETSSAYGGGAVGLSDTFAAGFMWLDKLGLAAKLGLDVVMRQVFIGSGSYHLVDENLDPLPDYWLSVLYKRLVGPEVLKVEFSSVAQRKRVRLYLHCANRKSYQSGAVTLISMNLSQKPVWISVPARVSSSTVEAFVLQSDRPEEEGLYSRCVTLNGVVLKMVDDRTLPDLKGTRLPPDEHLQLPAFSLAFFVLTDAGAPACK
;
A
#
# COMPACT_ATOMS: atom_id res chain seq x y z
N MET A 1 66.47 21.34 57.24
CA MET A 1 65.58 20.24 56.81
C MET A 1 64.27 20.92 56.39
N GLU A 2 64.20 21.22 55.07
CA GLU A 2 63.17 22.02 54.49
C GLU A 2 62.04 21.15 53.92
N SER A 3 60.83 21.50 54.29
CA SER A 3 59.61 20.83 53.80
C SER A 3 59.18 21.52 52.48
N VAL A 4 59.23 20.77 51.38
CA VAL A 4 58.68 21.19 50.10
C VAL A 4 57.18 20.94 50.08
N ARG A 5 56.37 21.99 50.05
CA ARG A 5 54.89 21.92 49.80
C ARG A 5 54.66 21.85 48.32
N LEU A 6 54.11 20.72 47.86
CA LEU A 6 53.65 20.52 46.49
C LEU A 6 52.25 21.16 46.34
N LEU A 7 52.16 22.18 45.49
CA LEU A 7 50.91 22.85 45.16
C LEU A 7 50.28 22.10 44.00
N VAL A 8 49.20 21.38 44.25
CA VAL A 8 48.42 20.74 43.15
C VAL A 8 47.41 21.75 42.64
N LEU A 9 47.68 22.28 41.45
CA LEU A 9 46.70 23.08 40.67
C LEU A 9 45.69 22.13 40.03
N VAL A 10 44.47 22.14 40.51
CA VAL A 10 43.33 21.47 39.87
C VAL A 10 42.81 22.43 38.81
N LEU A 11 43.16 22.18 37.55
CA LEU A 11 42.53 22.81 36.38
C LEU A 11 41.13 22.20 36.19
N ALA A 12 40.11 22.89 36.69
CA ALA A 12 38.72 22.61 36.33
C ALA A 12 38.50 23.08 34.85
N LEU A 13 38.57 22.13 33.95
CA LEU A 13 38.10 22.33 32.59
C LEU A 13 36.57 22.48 32.64
N LEU A 14 36.11 23.71 32.57
CA LEU A 14 34.71 24.05 32.25
C LEU A 14 34.39 23.53 30.87
N TRP A 15 33.70 22.42 30.78
CA TRP A 15 33.07 21.94 29.57
C TRP A 15 31.92 22.91 29.27
N SER A 16 32.10 23.83 28.33
CA SER A 16 30.99 24.59 27.75
C SER A 16 30.28 23.68 26.72
N PRO A 17 29.00 23.45 26.86
CA PRO A 17 28.21 22.81 25.82
C PRO A 17 27.84 23.86 24.77
N GLY A 18 28.74 24.10 23.82
CA GLY A 18 28.58 25.11 22.80
C GLY A 18 29.12 24.71 21.44
N ALA A 19 28.88 23.49 21.00
CA ALA A 19 28.91 23.20 19.57
C ALA A 19 27.51 23.50 19.01
N SER A 20 27.26 24.76 18.67
CA SER A 20 26.17 25.18 17.78
C SER A 20 26.44 24.61 16.38
N GLY A 21 26.22 23.32 16.20
CA GLY A 21 26.13 22.73 14.87
C GLY A 21 25.11 23.56 14.06
N LEU A 22 25.49 24.02 12.89
CA LEU A 22 24.61 24.71 11.96
C LEU A 22 23.31 23.89 11.80
N ARG A 23 22.23 24.38 12.42
CA ARG A 23 20.89 23.79 12.24
C ARG A 23 20.47 24.08 10.81
N PHE A 24 20.22 23.05 10.02
CA PHE A 24 19.65 23.23 8.69
C PHE A 24 18.15 23.53 8.84
N ILE A 25 17.79 24.81 8.73
CA ILE A 25 16.41 25.29 8.75
C ILE A 25 15.99 25.53 7.31
N GLY A 26 14.91 24.94 6.90
CA GLY A 26 14.28 25.20 5.61
C GLY A 26 12.91 25.83 5.79
N ASP A 27 12.58 26.83 4.97
CA ASP A 27 11.29 27.49 5.01
C ASP A 27 10.26 26.78 4.15
N LEU A 28 9.07 26.62 4.71
CA LEU A 28 7.94 25.96 4.09
C LEU A 28 7.00 27.01 3.46
N ARG A 29 6.58 26.75 2.23
CA ARG A 29 5.50 27.47 1.57
C ARG A 29 4.32 26.54 1.40
N MET A 30 3.18 26.90 2.00
CA MET A 30 1.95 26.10 1.97
C MET A 30 0.83 26.93 1.31
N ASP A 31 0.18 26.40 0.29
CA ASP A 31 -1.07 26.98 -0.20
C ASP A 31 -2.26 26.30 0.48
N LEU A 32 -2.93 27.03 1.36
CA LEU A 32 -4.08 26.56 2.12
C LEU A 32 -5.42 27.04 1.53
N SER A 33 -5.38 27.79 0.43
CA SER A 33 -6.56 28.43 -0.17
C SER A 33 -7.30 27.52 -1.13
N ALA A 34 -6.60 26.59 -1.80
CA ALA A 34 -7.15 25.76 -2.85
C ALA A 34 -6.68 24.31 -2.77
N VAL A 35 -7.61 23.38 -3.05
CA VAL A 35 -7.32 21.96 -3.27
C VAL A 35 -6.78 21.79 -4.69
N ILE A 36 -5.60 21.19 -4.85
CA ILE A 36 -5.06 20.91 -6.18
C ILE A 36 -5.75 19.69 -6.81
N ARG A 37 -6.18 18.72 -5.99
CA ARG A 37 -7.02 17.59 -6.37
C ARG A 37 -7.57 16.88 -5.15
N ARG A 38 -8.51 15.95 -5.38
CA ARG A 38 -9.04 15.03 -4.40
C ARG A 38 -8.77 13.60 -4.84
N VAL A 39 -8.25 12.76 -3.95
CA VAL A 39 -8.10 11.32 -4.15
C VAL A 39 -9.33 10.56 -3.65
N ASP A 40 -9.47 9.29 -4.02
CA ASP A 40 -10.53 8.44 -3.49
C ASP A 40 -10.43 8.29 -1.96
N ARG A 41 -11.56 8.08 -1.29
CA ARG A 41 -11.58 7.79 0.16
C ARG A 41 -10.81 6.52 0.51
N SER A 42 -10.74 5.57 -0.42
CA SER A 42 -10.00 4.32 -0.35
C SER A 42 -8.61 4.43 -1.02
N PHE A 43 -8.04 5.64 -1.12
CA PHE A 43 -6.78 5.91 -1.79
C PHE A 43 -5.68 4.92 -1.42
N LEU A 44 -5.40 4.75 -0.12
CA LEU A 44 -4.53 3.68 0.36
C LEU A 44 -5.38 2.41 0.47
N SER A 45 -5.10 1.43 -0.36
CA SER A 45 -5.74 0.13 -0.41
C SER A 45 -4.70 -0.99 -0.33
N VAL A 46 -5.13 -2.22 -0.19
CA VAL A 46 -4.23 -3.36 0.02
C VAL A 46 -4.64 -4.55 -0.84
N THR A 47 -3.69 -5.48 -1.05
CA THR A 47 -3.94 -6.73 -1.74
C THR A 47 -3.82 -7.92 -0.79
N VAL A 48 -4.57 -8.97 -1.05
CA VAL A 48 -4.31 -10.34 -0.60
C VAL A 48 -3.84 -11.12 -1.81
N ASP A 49 -2.62 -11.64 -1.76
CA ASP A 49 -2.04 -12.34 -2.90
C ASP A 49 -2.71 -13.71 -3.10
N ALA A 50 -3.07 -14.03 -4.34
CA ALA A 50 -3.68 -15.30 -4.72
C ALA A 50 -2.80 -16.52 -4.39
N SER A 51 -1.52 -16.33 -4.04
CA SER A 51 -0.66 -17.38 -3.49
C SER A 51 -1.18 -17.97 -2.18
N LEU A 52 -1.99 -17.22 -1.42
CA LEU A 52 -2.63 -17.75 -0.21
C LEU A 52 -3.58 -18.90 -0.53
N ALA A 53 -4.27 -18.85 -1.67
CA ALA A 53 -5.15 -19.90 -2.15
C ALA A 53 -4.43 -21.02 -2.95
N ALA A 54 -3.09 -20.93 -3.12
CA ALA A 54 -2.31 -22.01 -3.75
C ALA A 54 -2.43 -23.37 -3.02
N GLU A 55 -2.71 -23.34 -1.73
CA GLU A 55 -3.29 -24.40 -0.93
C GLU A 55 -4.41 -23.79 -0.09
N GLU A 56 -5.66 -24.13 -0.42
CA GLU A 56 -6.87 -23.47 0.08
C GLU A 56 -6.95 -23.35 1.62
N LYS A 57 -6.36 -24.33 2.35
CA LYS A 57 -6.28 -24.28 3.83
C LYS A 57 -5.67 -22.99 4.39
N PHE A 58 -4.77 -22.31 3.65
CA PHE A 58 -4.15 -21.08 4.13
C PHE A 58 -5.09 -19.87 4.06
N MET A 59 -6.17 -19.96 3.27
CA MET A 59 -7.21 -18.94 3.27
C MET A 59 -7.82 -18.74 4.67
N SER A 60 -7.84 -19.80 5.50
CA SER A 60 -8.32 -19.74 6.89
C SER A 60 -7.53 -18.76 7.76
N LEU A 61 -6.30 -18.36 7.39
CA LEU A 61 -5.56 -17.29 8.09
C LEU A 61 -6.30 -15.95 8.08
N LEU A 62 -7.17 -15.70 7.08
CA LEU A 62 -8.05 -14.53 7.05
C LEU A 62 -9.09 -14.52 8.18
N SER A 63 -9.35 -15.67 8.82
CA SER A 63 -10.24 -15.80 9.99
C SER A 63 -9.52 -15.58 11.32
N SER A 64 -8.21 -15.30 11.32
CA SER A 64 -7.47 -14.91 12.53
C SER A 64 -8.02 -13.59 13.09
N ALA A 65 -8.28 -13.55 14.40
CA ALA A 65 -8.70 -12.32 15.10
C ALA A 65 -7.70 -11.18 14.87
N LYS A 66 -6.42 -11.50 14.93
CA LYS A 66 -5.33 -10.54 14.70
C LYS A 66 -5.35 -9.98 13.28
N VAL A 67 -5.44 -10.84 12.27
CA VAL A 67 -5.48 -10.42 10.86
C VAL A 67 -6.69 -9.53 10.57
N ARG A 68 -7.87 -9.86 11.12
CA ARG A 68 -9.08 -9.03 11.01
C ARG A 68 -8.94 -7.68 11.69
N THR A 69 -8.37 -7.65 12.89
CA THR A 69 -8.11 -6.40 13.62
C THR A 69 -7.19 -5.49 12.82
N LEU A 70 -6.10 -6.06 12.28
CA LEU A 70 -5.16 -5.33 11.45
C LEU A 70 -5.80 -4.81 10.15
N ALA A 71 -6.61 -5.63 9.48
CA ALA A 71 -7.32 -5.21 8.28
C ALA A 71 -8.32 -4.09 8.56
N LYS A 72 -9.13 -4.20 9.62
CA LYS A 72 -10.12 -3.20 10.02
C LYS A 72 -9.51 -1.81 10.24
N ALA A 73 -8.29 -1.74 10.77
CA ALA A 73 -7.59 -0.47 10.99
C ALA A 73 -7.17 0.23 9.68
N LEU A 74 -7.16 -0.47 8.55
CA LEU A 74 -6.88 0.09 7.22
C LEU A 74 -8.15 0.50 6.46
N SER A 75 -9.34 0.28 7.02
CA SER A 75 -10.62 0.69 6.43
C SER A 75 -10.83 2.22 6.51
N PRO A 76 -11.50 2.84 5.50
CA PRO A 76 -12.01 2.24 4.27
C PRO A 76 -10.91 1.98 3.25
N SER A 77 -10.94 0.85 2.56
CA SER A 77 -10.02 0.52 1.49
C SER A 77 -10.62 -0.52 0.56
N PHE A 78 -10.09 -0.62 -0.66
CA PHE A 78 -10.28 -1.80 -1.47
C PHE A 78 -9.38 -2.93 -0.93
N LEU A 79 -9.89 -4.15 -1.04
CA LEU A 79 -9.16 -5.40 -0.82
C LEU A 79 -9.08 -6.14 -2.15
N ARG A 80 -7.94 -6.08 -2.82
CA ARG A 80 -7.73 -6.79 -4.08
C ARG A 80 -7.24 -8.21 -3.81
N PHE A 81 -8.01 -9.22 -4.19
CA PHE A 81 -7.54 -10.59 -4.28
C PHE A 81 -7.01 -10.86 -5.69
N GLY A 82 -5.69 -10.95 -5.83
CA GLY A 82 -5.07 -11.03 -7.14
C GLY A 82 -3.58 -11.36 -7.09
N GLY A 83 -2.86 -11.03 -8.16
CA GLY A 83 -1.44 -11.30 -8.36
C GLY A 83 -1.20 -12.42 -9.38
N THR A 84 0.07 -12.76 -9.62
CA THR A 84 0.45 -13.69 -10.71
C THR A 84 -0.36 -15.00 -10.70
N ARG A 85 -0.69 -15.52 -9.52
CA ARG A 85 -1.33 -16.85 -9.40
C ARG A 85 -2.82 -16.84 -9.70
N GLN A 86 -3.50 -15.67 -9.72
CA GLN A 86 -4.90 -15.61 -10.16
C GLN A 86 -5.09 -16.17 -11.57
N ASP A 87 -4.12 -15.98 -12.47
CA ASP A 87 -4.16 -16.49 -13.85
C ASP A 87 -3.91 -18.00 -13.99
N PHE A 88 -3.66 -18.70 -12.87
CA PHE A 88 -3.48 -20.14 -12.80
C PHE A 88 -4.52 -20.82 -11.88
N MET A 89 -5.54 -20.07 -11.46
CA MET A 89 -6.62 -20.57 -10.60
C MET A 89 -7.90 -20.79 -11.38
N GLU A 90 -8.61 -21.86 -11.02
CA GLU A 90 -9.88 -22.24 -11.63
C GLU A 90 -10.92 -22.49 -10.53
N PHE A 91 -12.06 -21.83 -10.61
CA PHE A 91 -13.19 -22.07 -9.72
C PHE A 91 -13.78 -23.46 -9.99
N SER A 92 -13.88 -24.28 -8.97
CA SER A 92 -14.38 -25.67 -9.05
C SER A 92 -15.42 -25.87 -7.96
N PRO A 93 -16.69 -25.52 -8.22
CA PRO A 93 -17.76 -25.65 -7.23
C PRO A 93 -17.94 -27.10 -6.79
N GLN A 94 -18.05 -27.32 -5.49
CA GLN A 94 -18.24 -28.65 -4.89
C GLN A 94 -19.63 -28.81 -4.27
N ARG A 95 -20.28 -27.71 -3.88
CA ARG A 95 -21.63 -27.72 -3.28
C ARG A 95 -22.68 -27.74 -4.38
N SER A 96 -23.71 -28.59 -4.17
CA SER A 96 -24.89 -28.54 -5.03
C SER A 96 -25.65 -27.24 -4.78
N HIS A 97 -26.22 -26.63 -5.83
CA HIS A 97 -27.00 -25.38 -5.74
C HIS A 97 -28.20 -25.43 -4.75
N GLN A 98 -28.52 -26.61 -4.21
CA GLN A 98 -29.63 -26.80 -3.28
C GLN A 98 -29.28 -26.55 -1.81
N ASP A 99 -28.00 -26.45 -1.45
CA ASP A 99 -27.55 -26.11 -0.08
C ASP A 99 -27.49 -24.59 0.18
N SER A 100 -28.40 -23.84 -0.43
CA SER A 100 -28.55 -22.41 -0.15
C SER A 100 -29.32 -22.18 1.18
N GLY A 101 -28.76 -22.70 2.26
CA GLY A 101 -29.13 -22.27 3.60
C GLY A 101 -28.70 -20.80 3.72
N SER A 102 -29.66 -19.91 3.91
CA SER A 102 -29.45 -18.51 4.22
C SER A 102 -28.52 -18.38 5.41
N THR A 103 -27.26 -18.03 5.19
CA THR A 103 -26.42 -17.49 6.25
C THR A 103 -26.75 -16.00 6.35
N GLU A 104 -27.91 -15.70 6.95
CA GLU A 104 -28.17 -14.41 7.54
C GLU A 104 -27.15 -14.22 8.66
N ASP A 105 -26.35 -13.16 8.57
CA ASP A 105 -25.50 -12.61 9.64
C ASP A 105 -24.80 -13.63 10.57
N GLU A 106 -23.91 -14.46 10.03
CA GLU A 106 -22.88 -15.02 10.90
C GLU A 106 -22.06 -13.85 11.44
N SER A 107 -22.23 -13.58 12.72
CA SER A 107 -21.51 -12.54 13.43
C SER A 107 -20.01 -12.69 13.16
N CYS A 108 -19.34 -11.61 12.81
CA CYS A 108 -17.89 -11.60 12.54
C CYS A 108 -17.06 -12.26 13.66
N ASP A 109 -17.59 -12.36 14.84
CA ASP A 109 -16.97 -12.99 16.01
C ASP A 109 -17.09 -14.53 16.01
N GLN A 110 -18.03 -15.12 15.26
CA GLN A 110 -18.25 -16.58 15.24
C GLN A 110 -17.30 -17.35 14.31
N LEU A 111 -16.62 -16.64 13.41
CA LEU A 111 -15.71 -17.22 12.40
C LEU A 111 -14.24 -17.19 12.85
N GLU A 112 -13.96 -17.27 14.15
CA GLU A 112 -12.58 -17.19 14.62
C GLU A 112 -11.81 -18.49 14.43
N LEU A 113 -10.61 -18.33 13.89
CA LEU A 113 -9.65 -19.41 13.75
C LEU A 113 -9.15 -19.84 15.14
N PRO A 114 -9.33 -21.13 15.56
CA PRO A 114 -8.79 -21.61 16.83
C PRO A 114 -7.28 -21.44 16.90
N SER A 115 -6.74 -20.97 18.03
CA SER A 115 -5.32 -20.65 18.19
C SER A 115 -4.37 -21.83 17.89
N TRP A 116 -4.79 -23.08 18.17
CA TRP A 116 -3.98 -24.25 17.85
C TRP A 116 -3.86 -24.45 16.33
N LEU A 117 -4.95 -24.22 15.57
CA LEU A 117 -4.97 -24.33 14.11
C LEU A 117 -4.21 -23.18 13.47
N GLU A 118 -4.38 -21.93 13.98
CA GLU A 118 -3.60 -20.79 13.54
C GLU A 118 -2.10 -21.05 13.66
N ASN A 119 -1.64 -21.54 14.81
CA ASN A 119 -0.23 -21.86 15.03
C ASN A 119 0.27 -22.97 14.09
N GLN A 120 -0.57 -23.96 13.77
CA GLN A 120 -0.23 -24.98 12.79
C GLN A 120 -0.11 -24.41 11.37
N LEU A 121 -1.06 -23.55 10.99
CA LEU A 121 -1.06 -22.89 9.67
C LEU A 121 0.12 -21.94 9.50
N LYS A 122 0.47 -21.15 10.50
CA LYS A 122 1.66 -20.26 10.47
C LYS A 122 2.94 -21.05 10.21
N LYS A 123 3.16 -22.14 10.92
CA LYS A 123 4.31 -23.02 10.70
C LYS A 123 4.33 -23.66 9.30
N ALA A 124 3.17 -24.08 8.83
CA ALA A 124 3.03 -24.65 7.49
C ALA A 124 3.20 -23.59 6.39
N TRP A 125 2.74 -22.37 6.63
CA TRP A 125 2.86 -21.24 5.70
C TRP A 125 4.32 -20.86 5.44
N THR A 126 5.16 -20.80 6.46
CA THR A 126 6.61 -20.55 6.30
C THR A 126 7.24 -21.55 5.33
N LYS A 127 6.86 -22.83 5.42
CA LYS A 127 7.33 -23.86 4.48
C LYS A 127 6.76 -23.65 3.07
N GLN A 128 5.47 -23.28 2.97
CA GLN A 128 4.81 -23.04 1.69
C GLN A 128 5.43 -21.87 0.95
N GLN A 129 5.80 -20.79 1.62
CA GLN A 129 6.48 -19.64 1.01
C GLN A 129 7.73 -20.04 0.24
N LEU A 130 8.53 -20.99 0.73
CA LEU A 130 9.70 -21.50 0.01
C LEU A 130 9.34 -22.19 -1.31
N THR A 131 8.21 -22.89 -1.34
CA THR A 131 7.70 -23.53 -2.56
C THR A 131 7.25 -22.47 -3.56
N LEU A 132 6.49 -21.47 -3.08
CA LEU A 132 6.01 -20.35 -3.89
C LEU A 132 7.16 -19.53 -4.46
N MET A 133 8.20 -19.25 -3.67
CA MET A 133 9.41 -18.56 -4.14
C MET A 133 10.13 -19.34 -5.24
N ARG A 134 10.18 -20.67 -5.17
CA ARG A 134 10.75 -21.50 -6.24
C ARG A 134 9.94 -21.43 -7.52
N GLU A 135 8.61 -21.47 -7.43
CA GLU A 135 7.72 -21.28 -8.59
C GLU A 135 7.97 -19.92 -9.25
N ASP A 136 8.06 -18.83 -8.45
CA ASP A 136 8.35 -17.48 -8.92
C ASP A 136 9.75 -17.36 -9.57
N LEU A 137 10.77 -18.02 -8.97
CA LEU A 137 12.12 -18.03 -9.48
C LEU A 137 12.20 -18.68 -10.85
N HIS A 138 11.55 -19.82 -11.01
CA HIS A 138 11.52 -20.59 -12.25
C HIS A 138 10.42 -20.16 -13.22
N ARG A 139 9.50 -19.29 -12.80
CA ARG A 139 8.29 -18.88 -13.54
C ARG A 139 7.46 -20.08 -14.00
N LYS A 140 7.37 -21.09 -13.15
CA LYS A 140 6.59 -22.31 -13.37
C LYS A 140 5.49 -22.39 -12.33
N TYR A 141 4.30 -21.95 -12.74
CA TYR A 141 3.13 -21.90 -11.86
C TYR A 141 2.26 -23.13 -12.09
N ARG A 142 1.88 -23.79 -11.00
CA ARG A 142 0.91 -24.89 -11.06
C ARG A 142 -0.49 -24.32 -11.19
N ARG A 143 -1.35 -25.04 -11.92
CA ARG A 143 -2.79 -24.78 -11.92
C ARG A 143 -3.38 -25.23 -10.59
N VAL A 144 -4.25 -24.40 -10.03
CA VAL A 144 -4.88 -24.61 -8.72
C VAL A 144 -6.40 -24.51 -8.89
N LYS A 145 -7.12 -25.45 -8.32
CA LYS A 145 -8.58 -25.34 -8.17
C LYS A 145 -8.88 -24.76 -6.80
N PHE A 146 -9.83 -23.84 -6.76
CA PHE A 146 -10.37 -23.28 -5.52
C PHE A 146 -11.89 -23.48 -5.51
N THR A 147 -12.45 -23.51 -4.30
CA THR A 147 -13.86 -23.82 -4.07
C THR A 147 -14.62 -22.59 -3.57
N GLU A 148 -15.86 -22.79 -3.25
CA GLU A 148 -16.73 -21.81 -2.61
C GLU A 148 -16.13 -21.31 -1.29
N ASP A 149 -15.41 -22.18 -0.55
CA ASP A 149 -14.80 -21.84 0.74
C ASP A 149 -13.82 -20.66 0.63
N THR A 150 -13.00 -20.63 -0.44
CA THR A 150 -12.10 -19.48 -0.72
C THR A 150 -12.90 -18.19 -0.89
N VAL A 151 -14.00 -18.23 -1.63
CA VAL A 151 -14.83 -17.05 -1.93
C VAL A 151 -15.58 -16.58 -0.68
N ASP A 152 -16.15 -17.51 0.06
CA ASP A 152 -16.89 -17.24 1.31
C ASP A 152 -15.96 -16.59 2.36
N LEU A 153 -14.74 -17.11 2.51
CA LEU A 153 -13.73 -16.54 3.42
C LEU A 153 -13.31 -15.12 3.01
N LEU A 154 -13.07 -14.89 1.70
CA LEU A 154 -12.73 -13.56 1.20
C LEU A 154 -13.87 -12.56 1.42
N ASN A 155 -15.11 -12.95 1.11
CA ASN A 155 -16.28 -12.12 1.32
C ASN A 155 -16.45 -11.79 2.82
N SER A 156 -16.44 -12.82 3.68
CA SER A 156 -16.53 -12.64 5.14
C SER A 156 -15.42 -11.73 5.67
N PHE A 157 -14.17 -11.94 5.23
CA PHE A 157 -13.04 -11.11 5.62
C PHE A 157 -13.23 -9.65 5.21
N SER A 158 -13.66 -9.39 3.96
CA SER A 158 -13.86 -8.03 3.47
C SER A 158 -14.97 -7.31 4.22
N VAL A 159 -16.12 -7.98 4.44
CA VAL A 159 -17.26 -7.43 5.17
C VAL A 159 -16.86 -7.12 6.62
N CYS A 160 -16.25 -8.08 7.32
CA CYS A 160 -15.83 -7.91 8.71
C CYS A 160 -14.73 -6.86 8.92
N SER A 161 -13.94 -6.61 7.89
CA SER A 161 -12.89 -5.57 7.92
C SER A 161 -13.38 -4.22 7.41
N GLY A 162 -14.59 -4.13 6.86
CA GLY A 162 -15.13 -2.90 6.26
C GLY A 162 -14.36 -2.47 5.00
N MET A 163 -13.95 -3.46 4.19
CA MET A 163 -13.23 -3.25 2.93
C MET A 163 -14.10 -3.63 1.73
N ASP A 164 -13.88 -3.00 0.58
CA ASP A 164 -14.57 -3.31 -0.67
C ASP A 164 -13.74 -4.33 -1.48
N LEU A 165 -14.27 -5.56 -1.64
CA LEU A 165 -13.55 -6.65 -2.31
C LEU A 165 -13.47 -6.45 -3.82
N ILE A 166 -12.28 -6.63 -4.38
CA ILE A 166 -12.01 -6.76 -5.82
C ILE A 166 -11.44 -8.15 -6.06
N PHE A 167 -12.09 -8.95 -6.91
CA PHE A 167 -11.66 -10.32 -7.22
C PHE A 167 -11.05 -10.39 -8.62
N GLY A 168 -9.81 -10.86 -8.69
CA GLY A 168 -9.08 -11.06 -9.94
C GLY A 168 -9.41 -12.39 -10.61
N LEU A 169 -10.00 -12.32 -11.81
CA LEU A 169 -10.37 -13.47 -12.64
C LEU A 169 -9.20 -13.96 -13.51
N ASN A 170 -9.18 -15.22 -13.84
CA ASN A 170 -8.17 -15.85 -14.68
C ASN A 170 -8.37 -15.49 -16.17
N ALA A 171 -7.44 -14.72 -16.74
CA ALA A 171 -7.43 -14.36 -18.15
C ALA A 171 -6.70 -15.36 -19.05
N LEU A 172 -6.01 -16.37 -18.49
CA LEU A 172 -5.28 -17.39 -19.25
C LEU A 172 -6.13 -18.62 -19.60
N LEU A 173 -7.40 -18.66 -19.20
CA LEU A 173 -8.36 -19.64 -19.73
C LEU A 173 -8.78 -19.17 -21.12
N ARG A 174 -8.23 -19.81 -22.18
CA ARG A 174 -8.42 -19.35 -23.56
C ARG A 174 -8.87 -20.47 -24.48
N THR A 175 -9.59 -20.10 -25.54
CA THR A 175 -9.92 -21.02 -26.65
C THR A 175 -8.71 -21.17 -27.59
N ASP A 176 -8.82 -22.11 -28.54
CA ASP A 176 -7.79 -22.32 -29.57
C ASP A 176 -7.55 -21.06 -30.42
N ASP A 177 -8.58 -20.21 -30.61
CA ASP A 177 -8.51 -18.93 -31.29
C ASP A 177 -7.94 -17.79 -30.43
N ASN A 178 -7.40 -18.11 -29.25
CA ASN A 178 -6.87 -17.16 -28.30
C ASN A 178 -7.90 -16.13 -27.79
N ILE A 179 -9.18 -16.48 -27.76
CA ILE A 179 -10.27 -15.71 -27.14
C ILE A 179 -10.42 -16.15 -25.69
N TRP A 180 -10.72 -15.22 -24.78
CA TRP A 180 -10.96 -15.56 -23.38
C TRP A 180 -12.16 -16.49 -23.22
N ASN A 181 -11.95 -17.64 -22.60
CA ASN A 181 -13.01 -18.57 -22.21
C ASN A 181 -13.64 -18.12 -20.90
N SER A 182 -14.77 -17.45 -20.98
CA SER A 182 -15.46 -16.86 -19.84
C SER A 182 -16.30 -17.84 -19.02
N SER A 183 -16.34 -19.14 -19.36
CA SER A 183 -17.24 -20.11 -18.70
C SER A 183 -16.95 -20.25 -17.20
N ASN A 184 -15.68 -20.32 -16.82
CA ASN A 184 -15.28 -20.44 -15.42
C ASN A 184 -15.62 -19.19 -14.61
N ALA A 185 -15.36 -18.00 -15.19
CA ALA A 185 -15.77 -16.74 -14.60
C ALA A 185 -17.29 -16.64 -14.45
N GLY A 186 -18.05 -17.06 -15.47
CA GLY A 186 -19.51 -17.11 -15.40
C GLY A 186 -20.05 -17.97 -14.25
N SER A 187 -19.46 -19.16 -14.03
CA SER A 187 -19.82 -20.01 -12.89
C SER A 187 -19.53 -19.34 -11.55
N LEU A 188 -18.40 -18.64 -11.43
CA LEU A 188 -18.04 -17.90 -10.21
C LEU A 188 -18.98 -16.71 -9.97
N LEU A 189 -19.27 -15.90 -11.00
CA LEU A 189 -20.20 -14.77 -10.90
C LEU A 189 -21.58 -15.25 -10.46
N GLN A 190 -22.08 -16.36 -11.06
CA GLN A 190 -23.37 -16.94 -10.70
C GLN A 190 -23.40 -17.41 -9.23
N TYR A 191 -22.33 -18.05 -8.77
CA TYR A 191 -22.22 -18.42 -7.34
C TYR A 191 -22.29 -17.19 -6.45
N CYS A 192 -21.43 -16.20 -6.68
CA CYS A 192 -21.38 -14.98 -5.88
C CYS A 192 -22.70 -14.19 -5.91
N GLU A 193 -23.41 -14.15 -7.05
CA GLU A 193 -24.74 -13.54 -7.16
C GLU A 193 -25.77 -14.30 -6.32
N SER A 194 -25.77 -15.63 -6.37
CA SER A 194 -26.68 -16.47 -5.57
C SER A 194 -26.49 -16.26 -4.07
N ARG A 195 -25.25 -15.95 -3.65
CA ARG A 195 -24.88 -15.63 -2.26
C ARG A 195 -25.03 -14.14 -1.93
N ARG A 196 -25.40 -13.31 -2.92
CA ARG A 196 -25.50 -11.84 -2.80
C ARG A 196 -24.21 -11.18 -2.31
N TYR A 197 -23.04 -11.70 -2.69
CA TYR A 197 -21.74 -11.14 -2.34
C TYR A 197 -21.44 -9.91 -3.17
N ARG A 198 -21.32 -8.75 -2.51
CA ARG A 198 -20.98 -7.48 -3.16
C ARG A 198 -19.48 -7.39 -3.37
N MET A 199 -19.06 -7.43 -4.62
CA MET A 199 -17.67 -7.29 -4.99
C MET A 199 -17.50 -6.66 -6.36
N SER A 200 -16.31 -6.18 -6.63
CA SER A 200 -15.85 -5.70 -7.92
C SER A 200 -14.92 -6.73 -8.57
N TRP A 201 -14.60 -6.56 -9.82
CA TRP A 201 -13.89 -7.54 -10.61
C TRP A 201 -12.69 -6.97 -11.35
N GLU A 202 -11.70 -7.82 -11.58
CA GLU A 202 -10.57 -7.61 -12.48
C GLU A 202 -10.39 -8.85 -13.37
N LEU A 203 -9.67 -8.72 -14.49
CA LEU A 203 -9.42 -9.82 -15.42
C LEU A 203 -7.94 -9.88 -15.77
N GLY A 204 -7.26 -10.90 -15.26
CA GLY A 204 -5.83 -11.13 -15.49
C GLY A 204 -4.91 -10.26 -14.63
N ASN A 205 -3.64 -10.65 -14.60
CA ASN A 205 -2.59 -9.94 -13.87
C ASN A 205 -1.30 -9.84 -14.69
N GLU A 206 -0.85 -8.63 -14.96
CA GLU A 206 0.34 -8.34 -15.75
C GLU A 206 0.39 -9.08 -17.09
N PRO A 207 -0.59 -8.83 -17.99
CA PRO A 207 -0.68 -9.51 -19.27
C PRO A 207 0.55 -9.31 -20.17
N ASN A 208 1.33 -8.25 -19.93
CA ASN A 208 2.63 -8.02 -20.56
C ASN A 208 3.69 -9.09 -20.21
N SER A 209 3.41 -9.96 -19.23
CA SER A 209 4.32 -11.04 -18.80
C SER A 209 3.82 -12.46 -19.12
N TYR A 210 2.64 -12.62 -19.74
CA TYR A 210 2.01 -13.92 -20.02
C TYR A 210 2.86 -14.85 -20.87
N GLU A 211 3.54 -14.32 -21.88
CA GLU A 211 4.44 -15.13 -22.72
C GLU A 211 5.54 -15.80 -21.89
N LYS A 212 6.07 -15.08 -20.89
CA LYS A 212 7.12 -15.61 -20.00
C LYS A 212 6.62 -16.55 -18.92
N LYS A 213 5.35 -16.34 -18.46
CA LYS A 213 4.76 -17.06 -17.34
C LYS A 213 3.97 -18.30 -17.80
N ALA A 214 3.37 -18.24 -19.00
CA ALA A 214 2.44 -19.26 -19.50
C ALA A 214 2.64 -19.65 -20.97
N GLY A 215 3.56 -19.02 -21.70
CA GLY A 215 3.74 -19.26 -23.13
C GLY A 215 2.59 -18.70 -23.99
N VAL A 216 1.71 -17.87 -23.43
CA VAL A 216 0.54 -17.28 -24.10
C VAL A 216 0.80 -15.81 -24.36
N ARG A 217 0.51 -15.34 -25.56
CA ARG A 217 0.58 -13.92 -25.90
C ARG A 217 -0.81 -13.36 -26.14
N VAL A 218 -1.16 -12.33 -25.39
CA VAL A 218 -2.40 -11.56 -25.54
C VAL A 218 -2.01 -10.12 -25.84
N ASP A 219 -2.48 -9.57 -26.97
CA ASP A 219 -2.28 -8.16 -27.27
C ASP A 219 -3.33 -7.28 -26.59
N GLY A 220 -3.07 -5.97 -26.57
CA GLY A 220 -3.96 -5.02 -25.90
C GLY A 220 -5.36 -4.94 -26.51
N LEU A 221 -5.49 -5.08 -27.83
CA LEU A 221 -6.79 -5.05 -28.50
C LEU A 221 -7.64 -6.26 -28.11
N GLN A 222 -7.04 -7.45 -28.05
CA GLN A 222 -7.73 -8.66 -27.61
C GLN A 222 -8.10 -8.59 -26.15
N LEU A 223 -7.19 -8.11 -25.30
CA LEU A 223 -7.46 -7.93 -23.87
C LEU A 223 -8.63 -6.97 -23.64
N GLY A 224 -8.71 -5.86 -24.39
CA GLY A 224 -9.84 -4.94 -24.33
C GLY A 224 -11.17 -5.60 -24.71
N ARG A 225 -11.18 -6.45 -25.74
CA ARG A 225 -12.38 -7.25 -26.10
C ARG A 225 -12.77 -8.23 -25.01
N ASP A 226 -11.79 -8.85 -24.34
CA ASP A 226 -12.04 -9.77 -23.22
C ASP A 226 -12.69 -9.04 -22.04
N PHE A 227 -12.24 -7.83 -21.71
CA PHE A 227 -12.88 -6.97 -20.70
C PHE A 227 -14.28 -6.53 -21.11
N SER A 228 -14.50 -6.19 -22.38
CA SER A 228 -15.84 -5.87 -22.91
C SER A 228 -16.79 -7.05 -22.76
N ARG A 229 -16.31 -8.27 -23.00
CA ARG A 229 -17.07 -9.50 -22.79
C ARG A 229 -17.44 -9.70 -21.30
N LEU A 230 -16.50 -9.45 -20.37
CA LEU A 230 -16.78 -9.52 -18.93
C LEU A 230 -17.82 -8.46 -18.53
N ARG A 231 -17.70 -7.22 -19.00
CA ARG A 231 -18.68 -6.14 -18.75
C ARG A 231 -20.06 -6.52 -19.28
N GLU A 232 -20.15 -7.13 -20.45
CA GLU A 232 -21.41 -7.64 -20.99
C GLU A 232 -22.04 -8.68 -20.07
N MET A 233 -21.28 -9.67 -19.58
CA MET A 233 -21.74 -10.66 -18.62
C MET A 233 -22.25 -10.02 -17.32
N MET A 234 -21.49 -9.07 -16.77
CA MET A 234 -21.89 -8.33 -15.56
C MET A 234 -23.17 -7.53 -15.78
N SER A 235 -23.36 -6.95 -16.98
CA SER A 235 -24.55 -6.15 -17.30
C SER A 235 -25.84 -6.97 -17.42
N GLN A 236 -25.72 -8.29 -17.71
CA GLN A 236 -26.84 -9.22 -17.74
C GLN A 236 -27.30 -9.63 -16.33
N SER A 237 -26.45 -9.50 -15.32
CA SER A 237 -26.81 -9.71 -13.92
C SER A 237 -27.47 -8.47 -13.33
N GLU A 238 -28.66 -8.63 -12.72
CA GLU A 238 -29.28 -7.51 -11.99
C GLU A 238 -28.45 -7.06 -10.80
N PHE A 239 -27.67 -7.95 -10.23
CA PHE A 239 -26.87 -7.72 -9.05
C PHE A 239 -25.53 -7.03 -9.41
N TYR A 240 -24.85 -7.46 -10.50
CA TYR A 240 -23.51 -6.95 -10.87
C TYR A 240 -23.50 -5.87 -11.96
N ARG A 241 -24.63 -5.47 -12.52
CA ARG A 241 -24.66 -4.42 -13.58
C ARG A 241 -24.01 -3.10 -13.14
N GLY A 242 -24.03 -2.78 -11.85
CA GLY A 242 -23.43 -1.59 -11.28
C GLY A 242 -22.13 -1.86 -10.50
N ALA A 243 -21.60 -3.08 -10.52
CA ALA A 243 -20.36 -3.42 -9.85
C ALA A 243 -19.15 -2.88 -10.62
N GLY A 244 -18.08 -2.54 -9.87
CA GLY A 244 -16.82 -2.07 -10.45
C GLY A 244 -16.13 -3.15 -11.30
N LEU A 245 -15.56 -2.73 -12.43
CA LEU A 245 -14.65 -3.52 -13.23
C LEU A 245 -13.39 -2.68 -13.45
N PHE A 246 -12.24 -3.17 -13.01
CA PHE A 246 -10.98 -2.45 -13.04
C PHE A 246 -9.95 -3.21 -13.89
N GLY A 247 -9.09 -2.49 -14.58
CA GLY A 247 -8.10 -3.11 -15.46
C GLY A 247 -7.32 -2.12 -16.31
N PRO A 248 -6.31 -2.60 -17.05
CA PRO A 248 -5.99 -4.01 -17.34
C PRO A 248 -4.85 -4.60 -16.48
N ASP A 249 -4.45 -4.01 -15.38
CA ASP A 249 -3.36 -4.48 -14.50
C ASP A 249 -2.03 -4.73 -15.22
N VAL A 250 -1.69 -3.83 -16.12
CA VAL A 250 -0.43 -3.91 -16.85
C VAL A 250 0.74 -3.49 -15.97
N GLY A 251 1.89 -4.16 -16.18
CA GLY A 251 3.14 -3.71 -15.57
C GLY A 251 3.55 -2.33 -16.08
N GLN A 252 4.41 -1.65 -15.32
CA GLN A 252 4.90 -0.31 -15.65
C GLN A 252 5.48 -0.22 -17.06
N PRO A 253 5.33 0.94 -17.75
CA PRO A 253 5.91 1.19 -19.06
C PRO A 253 7.42 0.92 -19.07
N ARG A 254 7.88 0.25 -20.14
CA ARG A 254 9.30 -0.03 -20.39
C ARG A 254 9.63 0.28 -21.84
N ASP A 255 10.80 0.88 -22.07
CA ASP A 255 11.29 1.19 -23.39
C ASP A 255 11.30 -0.05 -24.30
N ARG A 256 10.92 0.14 -25.59
CA ARG A 256 10.96 -0.86 -26.68
C ARG A 256 9.96 -2.03 -26.60
N ARG A 257 8.91 -2.00 -25.80
CA ARG A 257 7.85 -3.01 -25.86
C ARG A 257 6.62 -2.44 -26.53
N VAL A 258 5.93 -3.32 -27.27
CA VAL A 258 4.57 -3.03 -27.76
C VAL A 258 3.73 -2.59 -26.58
N ASP A 259 3.16 -1.40 -26.65
CA ASP A 259 2.40 -0.83 -25.56
C ASP A 259 1.03 -1.51 -25.46
N LEU A 260 0.96 -2.51 -24.60
CA LEU A 260 -0.25 -3.26 -24.36
C LEU A 260 -1.38 -2.35 -23.83
N LEU A 261 -1.01 -1.34 -23.01
CA LEU A 261 -1.97 -0.38 -22.50
C LEU A 261 -2.62 0.42 -23.63
N GLU A 262 -1.86 0.87 -24.63
CA GLU A 262 -2.40 1.63 -25.76
C GLU A 262 -3.41 0.79 -26.56
N GLY A 263 -3.09 -0.47 -26.81
CA GLY A 263 -4.03 -1.39 -27.47
C GLY A 263 -5.30 -1.62 -26.64
N PHE A 264 -5.15 -1.80 -25.32
CA PHE A 264 -6.27 -1.96 -24.40
C PHE A 264 -7.18 -0.73 -24.38
N LEU A 265 -6.62 0.46 -24.29
CA LEU A 265 -7.40 1.70 -24.27
C LEU A 265 -8.31 1.86 -25.48
N LYS A 266 -7.89 1.38 -26.66
CA LYS A 266 -8.69 1.46 -27.90
C LYS A 266 -9.95 0.59 -27.90
N THR A 267 -9.98 -0.50 -27.13
CA THR A 267 -11.08 -1.48 -27.20
C THR A 267 -11.71 -1.81 -25.85
N GLY A 268 -11.06 -1.49 -24.75
CA GLY A 268 -11.47 -1.88 -23.40
C GLY A 268 -11.71 -0.72 -22.44
N SER A 269 -11.32 0.52 -22.78
CA SER A 269 -11.45 1.65 -21.86
C SER A 269 -12.90 1.93 -21.43
N GLU A 270 -13.87 1.71 -22.32
CA GLU A 270 -15.30 1.88 -21.99
C GLU A 270 -15.82 0.78 -21.05
N ALA A 271 -15.19 -0.40 -21.08
CA ALA A 271 -15.62 -1.51 -20.25
C ALA A 271 -15.24 -1.37 -18.79
N VAL A 272 -14.20 -0.60 -18.46
CA VAL A 272 -13.68 -0.46 -17.10
C VAL A 272 -14.05 0.86 -16.45
N ASP A 273 -14.15 0.85 -15.11
CA ASP A 273 -14.45 2.04 -14.31
C ASP A 273 -13.19 2.81 -13.89
N ALA A 274 -12.04 2.11 -13.84
CA ALA A 274 -10.72 2.73 -13.66
C ALA A 274 -9.67 1.97 -14.46
N ILE A 275 -8.64 2.70 -14.90
CA ILE A 275 -7.48 2.13 -15.58
C ILE A 275 -6.44 1.76 -14.51
N THR A 276 -6.05 0.50 -14.46
CA THR A 276 -5.09 -0.02 -13.49
C THR A 276 -3.75 -0.38 -14.13
N TRP A 277 -2.67 -0.08 -13.41
CA TRP A 277 -1.32 -0.45 -13.76
C TRP A 277 -0.48 -0.73 -12.52
N HIS A 278 0.67 -1.40 -12.67
CA HIS A 278 1.53 -1.81 -11.57
C HIS A 278 2.85 -1.05 -11.59
N HIS A 279 3.39 -0.75 -10.40
CA HIS A 279 4.68 -0.08 -10.27
C HIS A 279 5.50 -0.62 -9.11
N TYR A 280 6.76 -0.93 -9.42
CA TYR A 280 7.82 -1.24 -8.47
C TYR A 280 9.06 -0.43 -8.81
N TYR A 281 9.78 0.05 -7.82
CA TYR A 281 10.97 0.86 -8.04
C TYR A 281 12.13 0.06 -8.59
N VAL A 282 12.43 -1.09 -7.97
CA VAL A 282 13.66 -1.88 -8.19
C VAL A 282 13.36 -3.37 -8.32
N ASN A 283 14.40 -4.13 -8.73
CA ASN A 283 14.38 -5.59 -8.71
C ASN A 283 14.82 -6.08 -7.33
N GLY A 284 13.99 -6.86 -6.64
CA GLY A 284 14.30 -7.35 -5.29
C GLY A 284 15.53 -8.25 -5.17
N ARG A 285 16.10 -8.70 -6.30
CA ARG A 285 17.29 -9.57 -6.33
C ARG A 285 18.60 -8.80 -6.45
N ASP A 286 18.56 -7.57 -6.98
CA ASP A 286 19.73 -6.81 -7.38
C ASP A 286 19.78 -5.42 -6.70
N THR A 287 18.95 -5.18 -5.69
CA THR A 287 18.83 -3.91 -4.99
C THR A 287 19.58 -3.89 -3.68
N SER A 288 19.95 -2.71 -3.25
CA SER A 288 20.62 -2.42 -1.98
C SER A 288 19.84 -1.40 -1.14
N LEU A 289 20.33 -1.11 0.07
CA LEU A 289 19.75 -0.08 0.94
C LEU A 289 19.83 1.31 0.29
N GLU A 290 20.91 1.60 -0.42
CA GLU A 290 21.15 2.88 -1.08
C GLU A 290 20.05 3.18 -2.10
N ASP A 291 19.55 2.17 -2.85
CA ASP A 291 18.46 2.33 -3.80
C ASP A 291 17.14 2.72 -3.09
N PHE A 292 16.92 2.20 -1.87
CA PHE A 292 15.71 2.52 -1.08
C PHE A 292 15.70 3.96 -0.58
N LEU A 293 16.87 4.57 -0.44
CA LEU A 293 17.07 5.94 0.03
C LEU A 293 17.46 6.91 -1.08
N ASP A 294 17.57 6.45 -2.33
CA ASP A 294 17.97 7.29 -3.47
C ASP A 294 16.78 8.14 -3.96
N PRO A 295 16.86 9.47 -3.86
CA PRO A 295 15.84 10.34 -4.40
C PRO A 295 15.57 10.19 -5.90
N GLU A 296 16.55 9.74 -6.70
CA GLU A 296 16.37 9.55 -8.16
C GLU A 296 15.56 8.27 -8.44
N VAL A 297 15.76 7.22 -7.64
CA VAL A 297 14.91 6.03 -7.67
C VAL A 297 13.47 6.39 -7.30
N LEU A 298 13.28 7.17 -6.24
CA LEU A 298 11.95 7.64 -5.82
C LEU A 298 11.28 8.51 -6.90
N ASP A 299 12.02 9.40 -7.56
CA ASP A 299 11.51 10.27 -8.62
C ASP A 299 11.10 9.49 -9.90
N SER A 300 11.57 8.24 -10.07
CA SER A 300 11.22 7.39 -11.21
C SER A 300 9.70 7.11 -11.30
N LEU A 301 9.00 7.07 -10.16
CA LEU A 301 7.53 6.95 -10.14
C LEU A 301 6.86 8.10 -10.90
N ALA A 302 7.35 9.33 -10.73
CA ALA A 302 6.75 10.49 -11.40
C ALA A 302 6.86 10.38 -12.93
N LEU A 303 7.98 9.89 -13.45
CA LEU A 303 8.18 9.69 -14.89
C LEU A 303 7.21 8.65 -15.44
N LYS A 304 7.08 7.50 -14.76
CA LYS A 304 6.18 6.41 -15.19
C LYS A 304 4.71 6.80 -15.07
N THR A 305 4.35 7.49 -13.99
CA THR A 305 2.98 7.99 -13.79
C THR A 305 2.60 8.99 -14.89
N LYS A 306 3.50 9.91 -15.24
CA LYS A 306 3.26 10.89 -16.31
C LYS A 306 3.00 10.19 -17.64
N GLU A 307 3.83 9.20 -18.00
CA GLU A 307 3.69 8.42 -19.23
C GLU A 307 2.32 7.71 -19.29
N VAL A 308 1.88 7.06 -18.20
CA VAL A 308 0.58 6.38 -18.14
C VAL A 308 -0.57 7.38 -18.25
N LEU A 309 -0.53 8.47 -17.46
CA LEU A 309 -1.57 9.49 -17.47
C LEU A 309 -1.72 10.18 -18.82
N GLU A 310 -0.62 10.46 -19.54
CA GLU A 310 -0.66 11.03 -20.88
C GLU A 310 -1.37 10.10 -21.87
N LYS A 311 -1.09 8.80 -21.85
CA LYS A 311 -1.76 7.81 -22.69
C LYS A 311 -3.24 7.69 -22.38
N VAL A 312 -3.61 7.60 -21.10
CA VAL A 312 -5.02 7.51 -20.70
C VAL A 312 -5.78 8.78 -21.09
N ARG A 313 -5.23 9.96 -20.85
CA ARG A 313 -5.89 11.24 -21.19
C ARG A 313 -6.14 11.43 -22.68
N LEU A 314 -5.31 10.85 -23.54
CA LEU A 314 -5.51 10.92 -25.00
C LEU A 314 -6.72 10.13 -25.48
N VAL A 315 -7.13 9.07 -24.78
CA VAL A 315 -8.21 8.16 -25.21
C VAL A 315 -9.44 8.28 -24.30
N SER A 316 -9.23 8.37 -22.98
CA SER A 316 -10.29 8.34 -21.98
C SER A 316 -9.96 9.32 -20.83
N PRO A 317 -10.03 10.65 -21.08
CA PRO A 317 -9.56 11.70 -20.16
C PRO A 317 -10.24 11.70 -18.79
N GLU A 318 -11.48 11.22 -18.72
CA GLU A 318 -12.29 11.20 -17.50
C GLU A 318 -12.09 9.91 -16.64
N LYS A 319 -11.36 8.91 -17.17
CA LYS A 319 -11.16 7.66 -16.41
C LYS A 319 -10.15 7.86 -15.28
N PRO A 320 -10.51 7.45 -14.05
CA PRO A 320 -9.57 7.38 -12.94
C PRO A 320 -8.40 6.43 -13.28
N VAL A 321 -7.22 6.75 -12.76
CA VAL A 321 -6.02 5.92 -12.95
C VAL A 321 -5.49 5.47 -11.59
N TRP A 322 -5.34 4.17 -11.42
CA TRP A 322 -4.97 3.53 -10.17
C TRP A 322 -3.64 2.77 -10.28
N LEU A 323 -2.88 2.75 -9.21
CA LEU A 323 -1.88 1.71 -8.99
C LEU A 323 -2.58 0.48 -8.45
N GLY A 324 -2.95 -0.45 -9.32
CA GLY A 324 -3.67 -1.69 -8.98
C GLY A 324 -2.83 -2.65 -8.14
N GLU A 325 -1.49 -2.56 -8.27
CA GLU A 325 -0.55 -3.31 -7.45
C GLU A 325 0.78 -2.57 -7.36
N THR A 326 1.30 -2.39 -6.15
CA THR A 326 2.58 -1.69 -5.97
C THR A 326 3.26 -1.99 -4.65
N SER A 327 4.60 -1.97 -4.66
CA SER A 327 5.44 -2.04 -3.45
C SER A 327 6.82 -1.43 -3.74
N SER A 328 7.83 -1.75 -2.90
CA SER A 328 9.22 -1.32 -3.07
C SER A 328 9.89 -2.01 -4.26
N ALA A 329 9.96 -3.35 -4.26
CA ALA A 329 10.70 -4.14 -5.21
C ALA A 329 9.85 -5.27 -5.82
N TYR A 330 9.97 -5.49 -7.15
CA TYR A 330 9.31 -6.63 -7.81
C TYR A 330 10.08 -7.95 -7.60
N GLY A 331 9.41 -9.07 -7.87
CA GLY A 331 9.99 -10.41 -7.72
C GLY A 331 9.88 -10.94 -6.29
N GLY A 332 8.86 -10.51 -5.56
CA GLY A 332 8.60 -10.93 -4.18
C GLY A 332 9.21 -10.02 -3.12
N GLY A 333 9.63 -8.81 -3.48
CA GLY A 333 10.33 -7.89 -2.58
C GLY A 333 11.84 -8.16 -2.50
N ALA A 334 12.56 -7.29 -1.82
CA ALA A 334 13.97 -7.43 -1.47
C ALA A 334 14.07 -7.99 -0.04
N VAL A 335 14.61 -9.20 0.08
CA VAL A 335 14.76 -9.89 1.37
C VAL A 335 15.66 -9.07 2.32
N GLY A 336 15.18 -8.81 3.53
CA GLY A 336 15.89 -8.01 4.53
C GLY A 336 15.86 -6.51 4.28
N LEU A 337 15.03 -6.02 3.32
CA LEU A 337 14.82 -4.59 3.05
C LEU A 337 13.33 -4.26 2.92
N SER A 338 12.57 -5.03 2.13
CA SER A 338 11.16 -4.71 1.84
C SER A 338 10.21 -4.89 3.03
N ASP A 339 10.62 -5.57 4.08
CA ASP A 339 9.92 -5.82 5.34
C ASP A 339 10.50 -5.03 6.52
N THR A 340 11.39 -4.07 6.23
CA THR A 340 12.11 -3.28 7.26
C THR A 340 11.71 -1.80 7.22
N PHE A 341 12.22 -1.04 8.18
CA PHE A 341 11.98 0.40 8.28
C PHE A 341 12.40 1.17 7.02
N ALA A 342 13.45 0.71 6.31
CA ALA A 342 13.90 1.33 5.06
C ALA A 342 12.80 1.35 3.98
N ALA A 343 11.94 0.34 3.93
CA ALA A 343 10.84 0.30 2.96
C ALA A 343 9.84 1.45 3.13
N GLY A 344 9.70 1.95 4.35
CA GLY A 344 8.80 3.06 4.68
C GLY A 344 9.08 4.33 3.89
N PHE A 345 10.34 4.59 3.51
CA PHE A 345 10.70 5.74 2.69
C PHE A 345 10.11 5.62 1.27
N MET A 346 10.25 4.47 0.64
CA MET A 346 9.62 4.21 -0.65
C MET A 346 8.08 4.26 -0.56
N TRP A 347 7.52 3.72 0.53
CA TRP A 347 6.07 3.64 0.68
C TRP A 347 5.41 4.99 0.94
N LEU A 348 5.94 5.79 1.88
CA LEU A 348 5.39 7.11 2.20
C LEU A 348 5.54 8.09 1.04
N ASP A 349 6.70 8.07 0.37
CA ASP A 349 6.93 8.88 -0.82
C ASP A 349 5.96 8.54 -1.95
N LYS A 350 5.73 7.25 -2.17
CA LYS A 350 4.78 6.77 -3.17
C LYS A 350 3.37 7.29 -2.90
N LEU A 351 2.90 7.22 -1.66
CA LEU A 351 1.57 7.72 -1.28
C LEU A 351 1.46 9.23 -1.55
N GLY A 352 2.43 10.01 -1.09
CA GLY A 352 2.42 11.46 -1.28
C GLY A 352 2.54 11.86 -2.75
N LEU A 353 3.45 11.23 -3.49
CA LEU A 353 3.72 11.55 -4.89
C LEU A 353 2.56 11.11 -5.79
N ALA A 354 2.02 9.90 -5.60
CA ALA A 354 0.87 9.38 -6.34
C ALA A 354 -0.37 10.28 -6.17
N ALA A 355 -0.67 10.68 -4.93
CA ALA A 355 -1.76 11.61 -4.64
C ALA A 355 -1.57 12.95 -5.36
N LYS A 356 -0.36 13.49 -5.37
CA LYS A 356 -0.03 14.76 -6.05
C LYS A 356 -0.13 14.67 -7.56
N LEU A 357 0.27 13.55 -8.17
CA LEU A 357 0.42 13.43 -9.63
C LEU A 357 -0.88 13.12 -10.38
N GLY A 358 -1.87 12.52 -9.77
CA GLY A 358 -3.11 12.22 -10.46
C GLY A 358 -3.59 10.78 -10.35
N LEU A 359 -3.02 9.99 -9.45
CA LEU A 359 -3.52 8.64 -9.16
C LEU A 359 -4.59 8.71 -8.07
N ASP A 360 -5.69 7.97 -8.24
CA ASP A 360 -6.85 8.05 -7.37
C ASP A 360 -6.86 6.97 -6.28
N VAL A 361 -6.23 5.81 -6.56
CA VAL A 361 -6.05 4.68 -5.61
C VAL A 361 -4.67 4.09 -5.77
N VAL A 362 -4.10 3.63 -4.65
CA VAL A 362 -2.80 2.94 -4.56
C VAL A 362 -2.97 1.67 -3.73
N MET A 363 -2.83 0.50 -4.37
CA MET A 363 -3.01 -0.81 -3.72
C MET A 363 -1.67 -1.42 -3.34
N ARG A 364 -1.44 -1.53 -2.03
CA ARG A 364 -0.19 -2.08 -1.46
C ARG A 364 -0.12 -3.60 -1.61
N GLN A 365 0.82 -4.08 -2.40
CA GLN A 365 1.26 -5.47 -2.43
C GLN A 365 2.27 -5.67 -1.30
N VAL A 366 1.98 -6.40 -0.26
CA VAL A 366 0.80 -7.21 0.03
C VAL A 366 0.42 -7.04 1.50
N PHE A 367 -0.88 -7.09 1.82
CA PHE A 367 -1.32 -7.14 3.21
C PHE A 367 -0.89 -8.47 3.84
N ILE A 368 -1.29 -9.59 3.25
CA ILE A 368 -0.90 -10.96 3.59
C ILE A 368 -0.73 -11.79 2.31
N GLY A 369 0.28 -12.64 2.25
CA GLY A 369 0.61 -13.46 1.08
C GLY A 369 2.10 -13.77 1.00
N SER A 370 2.56 -14.29 -0.14
CA SER A 370 3.98 -14.57 -0.36
C SER A 370 4.79 -13.31 -0.69
N GLY A 371 6.07 -13.35 -0.36
CA GLY A 371 7.02 -12.28 -0.63
C GLY A 371 7.41 -11.49 0.61
N SER A 372 8.60 -10.86 0.59
CA SER A 372 9.15 -10.08 1.70
C SER A 372 8.61 -8.65 1.80
N TYR A 373 7.71 -8.22 0.92
CA TYR A 373 7.09 -6.89 0.96
C TYR A 373 5.76 -6.86 1.73
N HIS A 374 5.43 -7.90 2.50
CA HIS A 374 4.19 -8.02 3.25
C HIS A 374 4.07 -6.96 4.36
N LEU A 375 2.83 -6.53 4.66
CA LEU A 375 2.53 -5.65 5.79
C LEU A 375 2.42 -6.41 7.11
N VAL A 376 2.01 -7.68 7.02
CA VAL A 376 1.86 -8.61 8.13
C VAL A 376 2.74 -9.82 7.86
N ASP A 377 3.61 -10.15 8.79
CA ASP A 377 4.61 -11.19 8.62
C ASP A 377 4.06 -12.63 8.79
N GLU A 378 4.95 -13.60 8.74
CA GLU A 378 4.63 -15.04 8.89
C GLU A 378 4.09 -15.42 10.28
N ASN A 379 4.30 -14.57 11.30
CA ASN A 379 3.76 -14.72 12.64
C ASN A 379 2.45 -13.94 12.83
N LEU A 380 1.96 -13.30 11.77
CA LEU A 380 0.84 -12.37 11.74
C LEU A 380 1.14 -11.08 12.55
N ASP A 381 2.42 -10.71 12.71
CA ASP A 381 2.83 -9.47 13.35
C ASP A 381 2.93 -8.32 12.34
N PRO A 382 2.44 -7.11 12.69
CA PRO A 382 2.49 -5.95 11.82
C PRO A 382 3.92 -5.39 11.70
N LEU A 383 4.34 -5.09 10.48
CA LEU A 383 5.66 -4.57 10.11
C LEU A 383 5.66 -3.03 10.01
N PRO A 384 6.83 -2.37 9.84
CA PRO A 384 6.90 -0.90 9.79
C PRO A 384 5.94 -0.24 8.83
N ASP A 385 5.82 -0.73 7.59
CA ASP A 385 4.92 -0.19 6.57
C ASP A 385 3.43 -0.32 6.93
N TYR A 386 3.07 -1.33 7.75
CA TYR A 386 1.72 -1.45 8.28
C TYR A 386 1.39 -0.28 9.20
N TRP A 387 2.25 0.01 10.18
CA TRP A 387 2.04 1.10 11.12
C TRP A 387 2.00 2.47 10.43
N LEU A 388 2.88 2.65 9.44
CA LEU A 388 2.87 3.83 8.57
C LEU A 388 1.52 3.97 7.84
N SER A 389 0.99 2.86 7.30
CA SER A 389 -0.30 2.84 6.60
C SER A 389 -1.48 3.18 7.52
N VAL A 390 -1.49 2.67 8.75
CA VAL A 390 -2.52 3.00 9.75
C VAL A 390 -2.48 4.48 10.12
N LEU A 391 -1.30 5.04 10.35
CA LEU A 391 -1.15 6.47 10.61
C LEU A 391 -1.60 7.32 9.42
N TYR A 392 -1.24 6.93 8.20
CA TYR A 392 -1.72 7.61 6.99
C TYR A 392 -3.25 7.64 6.94
N LYS A 393 -3.91 6.48 7.12
CA LYS A 393 -5.38 6.38 7.15
C LYS A 393 -6.02 7.26 8.22
N ARG A 394 -5.39 7.37 9.38
CA ARG A 394 -5.92 8.10 10.52
C ARG A 394 -5.76 9.61 10.40
N LEU A 395 -4.65 10.06 9.77
CA LEU A 395 -4.22 11.46 9.82
C LEU A 395 -4.48 12.22 8.52
N VAL A 396 -4.50 11.53 7.36
CA VAL A 396 -4.49 12.15 6.04
C VAL A 396 -5.88 12.12 5.42
N GLY A 397 -6.38 13.28 5.02
CA GLY A 397 -7.62 13.44 4.27
C GLY A 397 -7.42 13.32 2.75
N PRO A 398 -8.51 13.23 1.98
CA PRO A 398 -8.44 13.03 0.53
C PRO A 398 -8.05 14.30 -0.26
N GLU A 399 -8.17 15.49 0.33
CA GLU A 399 -7.86 16.75 -0.34
C GLU A 399 -6.35 17.02 -0.33
N VAL A 400 -5.74 17.07 -1.50
CA VAL A 400 -4.31 17.34 -1.70
C VAL A 400 -4.08 18.84 -1.85
N LEU A 401 -3.13 19.37 -1.12
CA LEU A 401 -2.75 20.79 -1.13
C LEU A 401 -1.33 20.98 -1.68
N LYS A 402 -1.02 22.20 -2.11
CA LYS A 402 0.31 22.54 -2.60
C LYS A 402 1.25 22.87 -1.44
N VAL A 403 2.43 22.24 -1.46
CA VAL A 403 3.55 22.53 -0.55
C VAL A 403 4.85 22.62 -1.32
N GLU A 404 5.70 23.58 -0.94
CA GLU A 404 7.05 23.78 -1.49
C GLU A 404 8.03 23.99 -0.34
N PHE A 405 9.26 23.49 -0.52
CA PHE A 405 10.35 23.65 0.45
C PHE A 405 11.47 24.50 -0.15
N SER A 406 11.92 25.52 0.55
CA SER A 406 12.80 26.56 0.00
C SER A 406 14.29 26.20 0.00
N SER A 407 14.73 25.18 0.73
CA SER A 407 16.13 24.78 0.78
C SER A 407 16.55 23.98 -0.45
N VAL A 408 17.40 24.55 -1.30
CA VAL A 408 17.91 23.89 -2.52
C VAL A 408 18.78 22.68 -2.18
N ALA A 409 19.60 22.77 -1.14
CA ALA A 409 20.53 21.69 -0.75
C ALA A 409 19.85 20.44 -0.19
N GLN A 410 18.65 20.58 0.39
CA GLN A 410 17.92 19.48 1.04
C GLN A 410 16.70 19.00 0.24
N ARG A 411 16.37 19.63 -0.89
CA ARG A 411 15.15 19.33 -1.66
C ARG A 411 15.01 17.87 -2.05
N LYS A 412 16.11 17.21 -2.37
CA LYS A 412 16.06 15.79 -2.77
C LYS A 412 15.94 14.86 -1.58
N ARG A 413 16.51 15.20 -0.41
CA ARG A 413 16.57 14.31 0.76
C ARG A 413 15.47 14.59 1.80
N VAL A 414 14.80 15.75 1.73
CA VAL A 414 13.60 16.05 2.50
C VAL A 414 12.42 16.09 1.54
N ARG A 415 11.45 15.21 1.75
CA ARG A 415 10.27 15.10 0.89
C ARG A 415 9.03 15.48 1.69
N LEU A 416 8.19 16.33 1.10
CA LEU A 416 7.03 16.92 1.79
C LEU A 416 5.78 16.83 0.91
N TYR A 417 4.67 16.46 1.53
CA TYR A 417 3.35 16.45 0.92
C TYR A 417 2.35 17.04 1.90
N LEU A 418 1.32 17.72 1.39
CA LEU A 418 0.34 18.40 2.22
C LEU A 418 -1.06 17.99 1.82
N HIS A 419 -1.85 17.64 2.81
CA HIS A 419 -3.26 17.28 2.67
C HIS A 419 -4.11 18.01 3.71
N CYS A 420 -5.41 18.11 3.49
CA CYS A 420 -6.31 18.33 4.61
C CYS A 420 -6.18 17.16 5.59
N ALA A 421 -6.34 17.41 6.88
CA ALA A 421 -6.38 16.35 7.87
C ALA A 421 -7.65 15.50 7.73
N ASN A 422 -7.58 14.25 8.16
CA ASN A 422 -8.73 13.35 8.12
C ASN A 422 -9.85 13.89 9.04
N ARG A 423 -11.02 14.18 8.48
CA ARG A 423 -12.17 14.77 9.20
C ARG A 423 -12.80 13.84 10.24
N LYS A 424 -12.48 12.55 10.23
CA LYS A 424 -12.89 11.63 11.32
C LYS A 424 -12.06 11.82 12.58
N SER A 425 -10.83 12.34 12.44
CA SER A 425 -9.86 12.51 13.52
C SER A 425 -9.68 13.97 13.94
N TYR A 426 -9.91 14.93 13.02
CA TYR A 426 -9.62 16.35 13.22
C TYR A 426 -10.76 17.25 12.74
N GLN A 427 -10.81 18.45 13.29
CA GLN A 427 -11.78 19.45 12.91
C GLN A 427 -11.52 20.01 11.50
N SER A 428 -12.59 20.57 10.91
CA SER A 428 -12.53 21.25 9.62
C SER A 428 -11.50 22.39 9.66
N GLY A 429 -10.69 22.50 8.62
CA GLY A 429 -9.61 23.49 8.52
C GLY A 429 -8.25 23.00 9.01
N ALA A 430 -8.15 21.82 9.64
CA ALA A 430 -6.88 21.19 9.98
C ALA A 430 -6.16 20.65 8.73
N VAL A 431 -4.82 20.65 8.75
CA VAL A 431 -3.98 20.13 7.66
C VAL A 431 -2.94 19.15 8.20
N THR A 432 -2.57 18.17 7.39
CA THR A 432 -1.52 17.21 7.67
C THR A 432 -0.36 17.41 6.71
N LEU A 433 0.81 17.75 7.25
CA LEU A 433 2.07 17.76 6.54
C LEU A 433 2.73 16.40 6.69
N ILE A 434 2.83 15.68 5.58
CA ILE A 434 3.56 14.41 5.45
C ILE A 434 5.00 14.75 5.14
N SER A 435 5.94 14.19 5.89
CA SER A 435 7.34 14.57 5.83
C SER A 435 8.25 13.37 5.95
N MET A 436 9.36 13.38 5.24
CA MET A 436 10.42 12.40 5.44
C MET A 436 11.80 13.01 5.28
N ASN A 437 12.76 12.47 6.01
CA ASN A 437 14.17 12.85 5.97
C ASN A 437 15.03 11.64 5.61
N LEU A 438 15.53 11.61 4.40
CA LEU A 438 16.43 10.57 3.84
C LEU A 438 17.89 10.77 4.22
N SER A 439 18.23 11.71 5.11
CA SER A 439 19.61 12.04 5.45
C SER A 439 20.00 11.58 6.86
N GLN A 440 21.30 11.40 7.07
CA GLN A 440 21.89 11.08 8.37
C GLN A 440 21.90 12.25 9.36
N LYS A 441 21.38 13.41 8.97
CA LYS A 441 21.36 14.60 9.83
C LYS A 441 19.93 15.06 10.05
N PRO A 442 19.59 15.51 11.26
CA PRO A 442 18.28 16.10 11.51
C PRO A 442 18.09 17.39 10.72
N VAL A 443 16.84 17.66 10.36
CA VAL A 443 16.43 18.87 9.65
C VAL A 443 15.30 19.54 10.43
N TRP A 444 15.33 20.88 10.48
CA TRP A 444 14.28 21.70 11.08
C TRP A 444 13.51 22.41 9.97
N ILE A 445 12.19 22.40 10.07
CA ILE A 445 11.30 23.05 9.12
C ILE A 445 10.62 24.23 9.81
N SER A 446 10.79 25.43 9.22
CA SER A 446 10.10 26.63 9.66
C SER A 446 8.71 26.68 9.04
N VAL A 447 7.69 26.74 9.88
CA VAL A 447 6.28 26.84 9.46
C VAL A 447 5.96 28.28 9.08
N PRO A 448 5.14 28.53 8.03
CA PRO A 448 4.77 29.90 7.65
C PRO A 448 4.08 30.68 8.79
N ALA A 449 4.41 31.98 8.94
CA ALA A 449 3.90 32.83 10.02
C ALA A 449 2.38 32.81 10.19
N ARG A 450 1.62 32.65 9.09
CA ARG A 450 0.15 32.59 9.13
C ARG A 450 -0.44 31.37 9.86
N VAL A 451 0.37 30.33 10.08
CA VAL A 451 0.00 29.10 10.78
C VAL A 451 0.98 28.74 11.89
N SER A 452 1.94 29.61 12.19
CA SER A 452 2.96 29.36 13.24
C SER A 452 2.34 29.30 14.63
N SER A 453 1.20 29.98 14.84
CA SER A 453 0.43 29.92 16.10
C SER A 453 -0.44 28.67 16.23
N SER A 454 -0.51 27.82 15.19
CA SER A 454 -1.29 26.60 15.25
C SER A 454 -0.67 25.59 16.21
N THR A 455 -1.51 24.90 16.97
CA THR A 455 -1.08 23.72 17.72
C THR A 455 -0.73 22.61 16.74
N VAL A 456 0.44 22.02 16.91
CA VAL A 456 0.91 20.90 16.07
C VAL A 456 0.90 19.61 16.88
N GLU A 457 0.31 18.58 16.32
CA GLU A 457 0.50 17.20 16.79
C GLU A 457 1.52 16.51 15.89
N ALA A 458 2.63 16.10 16.47
CA ALA A 458 3.73 15.42 15.77
C ALA A 458 3.65 13.90 15.97
N PHE A 459 3.69 13.18 14.85
CA PHE A 459 3.75 11.73 14.79
C PHE A 459 5.03 11.36 14.04
N VAL A 460 6.11 11.12 14.79
CA VAL A 460 7.43 10.84 14.23
C VAL A 460 7.72 9.36 14.35
N LEU A 461 7.90 8.72 13.19
CA LEU A 461 8.29 7.32 13.07
C LEU A 461 9.80 7.23 12.88
N GLN A 462 10.43 6.41 13.69
CA GLN A 462 11.85 6.06 13.59
C GLN A 462 12.03 4.57 13.85
N SER A 463 13.18 4.04 13.47
CA SER A 463 13.56 2.69 13.88
C SER A 463 13.72 2.60 15.41
N ASP A 464 13.57 1.39 15.95
CA ASP A 464 13.90 1.06 17.35
C ASP A 464 15.42 0.98 17.61
N ARG A 465 16.24 1.05 16.55
CA ARG A 465 17.70 1.02 16.62
C ARG A 465 18.29 2.31 16.06
N PRO A 466 19.46 2.75 16.56
CA PRO A 466 20.09 3.96 16.08
C PRO A 466 20.70 3.81 14.68
N GLU A 467 20.90 4.93 14.00
CA GLU A 467 21.66 5.08 12.77
C GLU A 467 21.25 4.13 11.62
N GLU A 468 22.21 3.70 10.81
CA GLU A 468 21.96 2.86 9.63
C GLU A 468 21.51 1.43 9.98
N GLU A 469 21.93 0.88 11.11
CA GLU A 469 21.45 -0.44 11.57
C GLU A 469 19.93 -0.44 11.76
N GLY A 470 19.39 0.70 12.15
CA GLY A 470 17.95 0.88 12.31
C GLY A 470 17.17 0.74 11.02
N LEU A 471 17.77 1.03 9.87
CA LEU A 471 17.10 0.91 8.57
C LEU A 471 16.72 -0.54 8.23
N TYR A 472 17.48 -1.51 8.74
CA TYR A 472 17.19 -2.95 8.59
C TYR A 472 16.25 -3.50 9.67
N SER A 473 15.77 -2.67 10.61
CA SER A 473 14.87 -3.15 11.66
C SER A 473 13.46 -3.44 11.11
N ARG A 474 12.89 -4.53 11.58
CA ARG A 474 11.46 -4.87 11.38
C ARG A 474 10.54 -4.23 12.43
N CYS A 475 11.11 -3.46 13.36
CA CYS A 475 10.38 -2.70 14.37
C CYS A 475 10.42 -1.19 14.06
N VAL A 476 9.40 -0.48 14.51
CA VAL A 476 9.28 0.97 14.37
C VAL A 476 8.78 1.58 15.67
N THR A 477 9.26 2.79 15.97
CA THR A 477 8.78 3.59 17.10
C THR A 477 7.90 4.73 16.61
N LEU A 478 6.90 5.10 17.39
CA LEU A 478 6.15 6.34 17.27
C LEU A 478 6.51 7.24 18.44
N ASN A 479 7.13 8.39 18.16
CA ASN A 479 7.60 9.34 19.18
C ASN A 479 8.45 8.63 20.27
N GLY A 480 9.31 7.70 19.88
CA GLY A 480 10.21 6.94 20.74
C GLY A 480 9.59 5.70 21.42
N VAL A 481 8.30 5.42 21.22
CA VAL A 481 7.63 4.23 21.77
C VAL A 481 7.48 3.16 20.70
N VAL A 482 8.00 1.96 20.93
CA VAL A 482 7.91 0.82 19.99
C VAL A 482 6.45 0.45 19.74
N LEU A 483 6.07 0.37 18.48
CA LEU A 483 4.73 -0.03 18.06
C LEU A 483 4.62 -1.56 17.98
N LYS A 484 3.68 -2.10 18.74
CA LYS A 484 3.28 -3.52 18.71
C LYS A 484 1.82 -3.65 19.12
N MET A 485 1.16 -4.71 18.71
CA MET A 485 -0.19 -5.02 19.19
C MET A 485 -0.19 -5.19 20.72
N VAL A 486 -1.24 -4.72 21.38
CA VAL A 486 -1.46 -4.95 22.82
C VAL A 486 -1.88 -6.41 23.05
N ASP A 487 -2.80 -6.87 22.21
CA ASP A 487 -3.26 -8.24 22.07
C ASP A 487 -3.80 -8.45 20.64
N ASP A 488 -4.30 -9.62 20.29
CA ASP A 488 -4.77 -9.94 18.93
C ASP A 488 -5.98 -9.10 18.48
N ARG A 489 -6.62 -8.34 19.36
CA ARG A 489 -7.81 -7.53 19.09
C ARG A 489 -7.59 -6.03 19.31
N THR A 490 -6.45 -5.62 19.87
CA THR A 490 -6.22 -4.27 20.34
C THR A 490 -4.92 -3.69 19.79
N LEU A 491 -5.05 -2.61 19.01
CA LEU A 491 -3.90 -1.83 18.57
C LEU A 491 -3.37 -0.97 19.74
N PRO A 492 -2.08 -0.57 19.71
CA PRO A 492 -1.53 0.38 20.67
C PRO A 492 -2.16 1.76 20.51
N ASP A 493 -1.99 2.58 21.53
CA ASP A 493 -2.38 3.99 21.46
C ASP A 493 -1.46 4.76 20.50
N LEU A 494 -2.02 5.26 19.40
CA LEU A 494 -1.31 5.99 18.35
C LEU A 494 -1.51 7.51 18.57
N LYS A 495 -0.97 8.05 19.68
CA LYS A 495 -1.07 9.47 19.99
C LYS A 495 0.11 10.28 19.45
N GLY A 496 -0.20 11.47 18.95
CA GLY A 496 0.79 12.49 18.63
C GLY A 496 1.33 13.19 19.87
N THR A 497 2.52 13.76 19.74
CA THR A 497 3.09 14.66 20.72
C THR A 497 2.73 16.09 20.34
N ARG A 498 2.13 16.85 21.27
CA ARG A 498 1.84 18.27 21.04
C ARG A 498 3.11 19.09 21.11
N LEU A 499 3.35 19.88 20.08
CA LEU A 499 4.43 20.86 20.03
C LEU A 499 3.88 22.24 20.42
N PRO A 500 4.69 23.08 21.11
CA PRO A 500 4.34 24.46 21.37
C PRO A 500 4.15 25.24 20.06
N PRO A 501 3.33 26.29 20.03
CA PRO A 501 3.28 27.25 18.93
C PRO A 501 4.66 27.86 18.63
N ASP A 502 4.86 28.26 17.38
CA ASP A 502 6.10 28.90 16.87
C ASP A 502 7.37 28.04 16.97
N GLU A 503 7.24 26.75 17.29
CA GLU A 503 8.37 25.83 17.29
C GLU A 503 8.66 25.30 15.87
N HIS A 504 9.95 25.15 15.56
CA HIS A 504 10.34 24.50 14.32
C HIS A 504 10.02 23.01 14.36
N LEU A 505 9.45 22.48 13.28
CA LEU A 505 9.20 21.04 13.16
C LEU A 505 10.53 20.32 12.96
N GLN A 506 10.87 19.43 13.87
CA GLN A 506 12.09 18.64 13.79
C GLN A 506 11.83 17.34 13.06
N LEU A 507 12.60 17.09 11.98
CA LEU A 507 12.72 15.81 11.32
C LEU A 507 14.05 15.16 11.72
N PRO A 508 14.05 14.16 12.59
CA PRO A 508 15.27 13.41 12.91
C PRO A 508 15.93 12.80 11.68
N ALA A 509 17.19 12.40 11.80
CA ALA A 509 17.84 11.60 10.78
C ALA A 509 17.03 10.35 10.47
N PHE A 510 16.93 9.96 9.21
CA PHE A 510 16.21 8.78 8.77
C PHE A 510 14.82 8.63 9.44
N SER A 511 13.96 9.63 9.28
CA SER A 511 12.63 9.65 9.89
C SER A 511 11.51 9.85 8.89
N LEU A 512 10.34 9.33 9.26
CA LEU A 512 9.06 9.56 8.58
C LEU A 512 8.15 10.28 9.57
N ALA A 513 7.43 11.30 9.16
CA ALA A 513 6.62 12.06 10.09
C ALA A 513 5.31 12.57 9.48
N PHE A 514 4.31 12.68 10.35
CA PHE A 514 3.10 13.44 10.08
C PHE A 514 3.00 14.56 11.12
N PHE A 515 2.89 15.79 10.65
CA PHE A 515 2.62 16.95 11.50
C PHE A 515 1.22 17.45 11.19
N VAL A 516 0.33 17.37 12.18
CA VAL A 516 -1.04 17.84 12.04
C VAL A 516 -1.16 19.22 12.68
N LEU A 517 -1.40 20.24 11.85
CA LEU A 517 -1.70 21.61 12.30
C LEU A 517 -3.22 21.63 12.54
N THR A 518 -3.61 21.51 13.81
CA THR A 518 -5.01 21.21 14.20
C THR A 518 -5.96 22.38 13.97
N ASP A 519 -5.46 23.59 14.05
CA ASP A 519 -6.19 24.87 13.97
C ASP A 519 -5.61 25.81 12.89
N ALA A 520 -5.05 25.24 11.82
CA ALA A 520 -4.50 25.99 10.68
C ALA A 520 -5.56 26.87 9.98
N GLY A 521 -6.84 26.61 10.17
CA GLY A 521 -7.95 27.38 9.59
C GLY A 521 -7.96 27.38 8.07
N ALA A 522 -7.39 26.32 7.42
CA ALA A 522 -7.24 26.23 5.98
C ALA A 522 -8.57 26.31 5.25
N PRO A 523 -8.83 27.35 4.41
CA PRO A 523 -10.08 27.48 3.67
C PRO A 523 -10.36 26.27 2.77
N ALA A 524 -9.34 25.72 2.15
CA ALA A 524 -9.43 24.52 1.30
C ALA A 524 -9.90 23.25 2.04
N CYS A 525 -9.82 23.23 3.38
CA CYS A 525 -10.18 22.09 4.23
C CYS A 525 -11.49 22.31 5.03
N LYS A 526 -12.26 23.33 4.71
CA LYS A 526 -13.56 23.65 5.34
C LYS A 526 -14.74 22.94 4.71
#